data_8645697591108652b86a76fd148902c8
#
_entry.id   8645697591108652b86a76fd148902c8
#
_cell.length_a   1.000
_cell.length_b   1.000
_cell.length_c   1.000
_cell.angle_alpha   90.00
_cell.angle_beta   90.00
_cell.angle_gamma   90.00
#
_symmetry.space_group_name_H-M   'P 1'
#
loop_
_entity.id
_entity.type
_entity.pdbx_description
1 polymer ?
#
loop_
_entity_poly.entity_id
_entity_poly.type
_entity_poly.pdbx_seq_one_letter_code
_entity_poly.pdbx_strand_id
1 'polypeptide(L)'
;EGNKYYLVDPDKRTKRLLFDNAELLAKVSEITRRARDPKLLDLQFEFDLDGETIRFYMDGRNFTYNIYTKELEVVGSQKGKSYPPYWMYYSADSAYMLYARHHNLYAVGNPAKGKDTTEIQLTNDGEKYYSFNREDEGEMEGRFGCEAYWLKKGHRFYAIREDARKVEELWLIDALANPRPKLKTYKAELAGDKNVIQYELIIGDLDTKEVRKIDISRWKDQYIDFLYTSNDGLRLYFQRYKRTWDETEICMVNTETGDVKVLIHEEDKPYLDYQMRAIHFLNDGNEILFRSEPVGDIIICMTRMGI
;
A
#
# COMPACT_ATOMS: atom_id res chain seq x y z
N GLU A 1 -14.24 -27.50 13.79
CA GLU A 1 -15.15 -27.07 12.70
C GLU A 1 -14.57 -25.81 12.09
N GLY A 2 -14.42 -25.79 10.75
CA GLY A 2 -13.91 -24.61 10.06
C GLY A 2 -14.92 -23.46 9.97
N ASN A 3 -14.50 -22.32 9.41
CA ASN A 3 -15.35 -21.15 9.19
C ASN A 3 -16.53 -21.53 8.28
N LYS A 4 -17.73 -21.04 8.65
CA LYS A 4 -18.94 -21.19 7.83
C LYS A 4 -19.52 -19.81 7.56
N TYR A 5 -19.94 -19.58 6.34
CA TYR A 5 -20.47 -18.29 5.89
C TYR A 5 -21.99 -18.39 5.73
N TYR A 6 -22.70 -17.41 6.26
CA TYR A 6 -24.16 -17.40 6.28
C TYR A 6 -24.70 -16.12 5.67
N LEU A 7 -25.73 -16.25 4.86
CA LEU A 7 -26.60 -15.15 4.46
C LEU A 7 -27.72 -15.00 5.49
N VAL A 8 -27.85 -13.79 6.03
CA VAL A 8 -28.92 -13.43 6.97
C VAL A 8 -29.79 -12.38 6.32
N ASP A 9 -31.09 -12.66 6.25
CA ASP A 9 -32.12 -11.71 5.81
C ASP A 9 -32.88 -11.26 7.07
N PRO A 10 -32.65 -10.04 7.58
CA PRO A 10 -33.28 -9.55 8.79
C PRO A 10 -34.79 -9.31 8.64
N ASP A 11 -35.26 -8.95 7.44
CA ASP A 11 -36.67 -8.68 7.19
C ASP A 11 -37.48 -9.96 7.21
N LYS A 12 -36.96 -11.03 6.59
CA LYS A 12 -37.58 -12.36 6.57
C LYS A 12 -37.21 -13.22 7.79
N ARG A 13 -36.31 -12.72 8.67
CA ARG A 13 -35.76 -13.46 9.81
C ARG A 13 -35.23 -14.85 9.44
N THR A 14 -34.54 -14.93 8.29
CA THR A 14 -33.98 -16.19 7.82
C THR A 14 -32.45 -16.18 7.85
N LYS A 15 -31.87 -17.33 8.11
CA LYS A 15 -30.42 -17.58 8.06
C LYS A 15 -30.18 -18.84 7.25
N ARG A 16 -29.39 -18.76 6.19
CA ARG A 16 -29.01 -19.91 5.38
C ARG A 16 -27.50 -19.93 5.12
N LEU A 17 -26.97 -21.10 4.86
CA LEU A 17 -25.57 -21.22 4.46
C LEU A 17 -25.38 -20.47 3.14
N LEU A 18 -24.33 -19.65 3.05
CA LEU A 18 -24.03 -18.86 1.87
C LEU A 18 -23.54 -19.78 0.73
N PHE A 19 -22.59 -20.65 1.06
CA PHE A 19 -22.07 -21.70 0.19
C PHE A 19 -21.51 -22.86 1.03
N ASP A 20 -21.36 -24.03 0.43
CA ASP A 20 -20.64 -25.14 1.03
C ASP A 20 -19.14 -25.02 0.70
N ASN A 21 -18.29 -25.01 1.72
CA ASN A 21 -16.86 -24.84 1.56
C ASN A 21 -16.21 -25.95 0.72
N ALA A 22 -16.67 -27.19 0.88
CA ALA A 22 -16.11 -28.32 0.15
C ALA A 22 -16.49 -28.26 -1.32
N GLU A 23 -17.75 -27.91 -1.63
CA GLU A 23 -18.24 -27.73 -2.99
C GLU A 23 -17.51 -26.58 -3.70
N LEU A 24 -17.38 -25.43 -3.05
CA LEU A 24 -16.67 -24.27 -3.61
C LEU A 24 -15.20 -24.59 -3.89
N LEU A 25 -14.51 -25.17 -2.90
CA LEU A 25 -13.10 -25.50 -3.04
C LEU A 25 -12.84 -26.62 -4.05
N ALA A 26 -13.76 -27.58 -4.23
CA ALA A 26 -13.65 -28.57 -5.30
C ALA A 26 -13.61 -27.89 -6.67
N LYS A 27 -14.52 -26.95 -6.94
CA LYS A 27 -14.56 -26.19 -8.18
C LYS A 27 -13.31 -25.33 -8.39
N VAL A 28 -12.85 -24.64 -7.34
CA VAL A 28 -11.60 -23.85 -7.39
C VAL A 28 -10.41 -24.78 -7.67
N SER A 29 -10.35 -25.95 -7.04
CA SER A 29 -9.25 -26.92 -7.21
C SER A 29 -9.18 -27.49 -8.62
N GLU A 30 -10.32 -27.69 -9.30
CA GLU A 30 -10.36 -28.10 -10.71
C GLU A 30 -9.67 -27.09 -11.62
N ILE A 31 -9.82 -25.80 -11.31
CA ILE A 31 -9.26 -24.70 -12.09
C ILE A 31 -7.79 -24.43 -11.73
N THR A 32 -7.47 -24.41 -10.43
CA THR A 32 -6.14 -24.02 -9.93
C THR A 32 -5.16 -25.18 -9.86
N ARG A 33 -5.64 -26.42 -9.91
CA ARG A 33 -4.88 -27.65 -9.69
C ARG A 33 -4.28 -27.76 -8.29
N ARG A 34 -4.88 -27.07 -7.30
CA ARG A 34 -4.44 -27.07 -5.90
C ARG A 34 -5.58 -27.53 -5.00
N ALA A 35 -5.35 -28.61 -4.26
CA ALA A 35 -6.28 -29.08 -3.23
C ALA A 35 -6.11 -28.27 -1.95
N ARG A 36 -7.24 -27.93 -1.32
CA ARG A 36 -7.29 -27.21 -0.03
C ARG A 36 -8.22 -27.93 0.93
N ASP A 37 -7.91 -27.85 2.23
CA ASP A 37 -8.78 -28.36 3.28
C ASP A 37 -9.96 -27.40 3.49
N PRO A 38 -11.22 -27.85 3.27
CA PRO A 38 -12.40 -27.02 3.47
C PRO A 38 -12.55 -26.48 4.91
N LYS A 39 -11.96 -27.15 5.89
CA LYS A 39 -11.98 -26.74 7.29
C LYS A 39 -11.10 -25.53 7.59
N LEU A 40 -10.09 -25.29 6.73
CA LEU A 40 -9.14 -24.19 6.85
C LEU A 40 -9.50 -23.01 5.95
N LEU A 41 -10.68 -23.04 5.31
CA LEU A 41 -11.09 -21.95 4.44
C LEU A 41 -11.35 -20.68 5.27
N ASP A 42 -10.53 -19.66 5.02
CA ASP A 42 -10.76 -18.28 5.42
C ASP A 42 -10.84 -17.44 4.14
N LEU A 43 -12.09 -17.14 3.72
CA LEU A 43 -12.37 -16.50 2.45
C LEU A 43 -12.82 -15.06 2.67
N GLN A 44 -12.05 -14.12 2.16
CA GLN A 44 -12.47 -12.73 2.01
C GLN A 44 -13.14 -12.57 0.65
N PHE A 45 -14.34 -11.99 0.64
CA PHE A 45 -15.11 -11.78 -0.58
C PHE A 45 -15.96 -10.53 -0.49
N GLU A 46 -16.36 -10.02 -1.64
CA GLU A 46 -17.30 -8.91 -1.80
C GLU A 46 -18.50 -9.36 -2.63
N PHE A 47 -19.68 -8.83 -2.31
CA PHE A 47 -20.85 -9.01 -3.15
C PHE A 47 -20.82 -8.07 -4.34
N ASP A 48 -21.25 -8.57 -5.49
CA ASP A 48 -21.55 -7.74 -6.64
C ASP A 48 -22.86 -6.95 -6.41
N LEU A 49 -23.11 -5.96 -7.25
CA LEU A 49 -24.32 -5.12 -7.18
C LEU A 49 -25.63 -5.90 -7.34
N ASP A 50 -25.58 -7.11 -7.91
CA ASP A 50 -26.73 -8.01 -8.03
C ASP A 50 -27.14 -8.66 -6.70
N GLY A 51 -26.27 -8.61 -5.68
CA GLY A 51 -26.48 -9.26 -4.39
C GLY A 51 -26.52 -10.79 -4.43
N GLU A 52 -26.19 -11.40 -5.56
CA GLU A 52 -26.21 -12.85 -5.80
C GLU A 52 -24.85 -13.44 -6.14
N THR A 53 -23.95 -12.59 -6.61
CA THR A 53 -22.59 -12.97 -7.01
C THR A 53 -21.57 -12.47 -6.00
N ILE A 54 -20.69 -13.36 -5.53
CA ILE A 54 -19.54 -12.98 -4.72
C ILE A 54 -18.28 -12.98 -5.57
N ARG A 55 -17.39 -12.04 -5.30
CA ARG A 55 -16.06 -11.95 -5.88
C ARG A 55 -15.01 -12.23 -4.83
N PHE A 56 -14.05 -13.06 -5.17
CA PHE A 56 -12.94 -13.37 -4.26
C PHE A 56 -11.65 -13.66 -5.03
N TYR A 57 -10.54 -13.54 -4.32
CA TYR A 57 -9.22 -13.87 -4.84
C TYR A 57 -8.70 -15.14 -4.15
N MET A 58 -8.19 -16.09 -4.94
CA MET A 58 -7.57 -17.31 -4.44
C MET A 58 -6.56 -17.87 -5.44
N ASP A 59 -5.42 -18.36 -4.95
CA ASP A 59 -4.38 -19.00 -5.76
C ASP A 59 -3.93 -18.20 -7.00
N GLY A 60 -3.79 -16.87 -6.84
CA GLY A 60 -3.34 -16.01 -7.92
C GLY A 60 -4.41 -15.67 -8.96
N ARG A 61 -5.69 -15.98 -8.69
CA ARG A 61 -6.81 -15.75 -9.61
C ARG A 61 -7.98 -15.08 -8.92
N ASN A 62 -8.67 -14.23 -9.66
CA ASN A 62 -9.95 -13.68 -9.24
C ASN A 62 -11.08 -14.58 -9.75
N PHE A 63 -12.06 -14.80 -8.89
CA PHE A 63 -13.23 -15.60 -9.16
C PHE A 63 -14.51 -14.83 -8.93
N THR A 64 -15.54 -15.15 -9.71
CA THR A 64 -16.94 -14.86 -9.38
C THR A 64 -17.67 -16.17 -9.12
N TYR A 65 -18.53 -16.16 -8.10
CA TYR A 65 -19.34 -17.30 -7.74
C TYR A 65 -20.77 -16.85 -7.45
N ASN A 66 -21.73 -17.38 -8.22
CA ASN A 66 -23.14 -17.11 -7.95
C ASN A 66 -23.63 -18.05 -6.86
N ILE A 67 -24.16 -17.49 -5.76
CA ILE A 67 -24.56 -18.23 -4.56
C ILE A 67 -25.83 -19.07 -4.73
N TYR A 68 -26.55 -18.91 -5.84
CA TYR A 68 -27.78 -19.64 -6.15
C TYR A 68 -27.55 -20.70 -7.24
N THR A 69 -26.95 -20.29 -8.37
CA THR A 69 -26.66 -21.23 -9.48
C THR A 69 -25.42 -22.09 -9.19
N LYS A 70 -24.59 -21.64 -8.25
CA LYS A 70 -23.31 -22.27 -7.87
C LYS A 70 -22.31 -22.28 -9.02
N GLU A 71 -22.50 -21.44 -10.01
CA GLU A 71 -21.56 -21.27 -11.11
C GLU A 71 -20.32 -20.52 -10.63
N LEU A 72 -19.14 -21.05 -10.93
CA LEU A 72 -17.85 -20.47 -10.64
C LEU A 72 -17.17 -20.09 -11.95
N GLU A 73 -16.78 -18.84 -12.06
CA GLU A 73 -16.02 -18.35 -13.21
C GLU A 73 -14.71 -17.72 -12.76
N VAL A 74 -13.67 -17.85 -13.58
CA VAL A 74 -12.43 -17.08 -13.40
C VAL A 74 -12.62 -15.72 -14.03
N VAL A 75 -12.59 -14.70 -13.24
CA VAL A 75 -12.64 -13.31 -13.71
C VAL A 75 -11.32 -13.01 -14.43
N GLY A 76 -11.40 -12.78 -15.74
CA GLY A 76 -10.21 -12.51 -16.56
C GLY A 76 -9.79 -13.67 -17.49
N SER A 77 -10.50 -14.81 -17.49
CA SER A 77 -10.30 -15.84 -18.51
C SER A 77 -11.00 -15.53 -19.84
N GLN A 78 -11.66 -14.39 -19.97
CA GLN A 78 -12.08 -13.91 -21.28
C GLN A 78 -10.82 -13.62 -22.11
N LYS A 79 -10.62 -14.39 -23.16
CA LYS A 79 -9.57 -14.14 -24.17
C LYS A 79 -9.59 -12.66 -24.55
N GLY A 80 -8.61 -11.89 -24.05
CA GLY A 80 -8.43 -10.49 -24.41
C GLY A 80 -8.44 -9.45 -23.30
N LYS A 81 -8.83 -9.74 -22.05
CA LYS A 81 -8.63 -8.82 -20.92
C LYS A 81 -7.60 -9.39 -19.95
N SER A 82 -6.34 -9.12 -20.22
CA SER A 82 -5.29 -9.24 -19.22
C SER A 82 -5.53 -8.16 -18.16
N TYR A 83 -5.73 -8.56 -16.90
CA TYR A 83 -5.60 -7.61 -15.80
C TYR A 83 -4.16 -7.07 -15.83
N PRO A 84 -4.00 -5.75 -15.61
CA PRO A 84 -2.66 -5.21 -15.54
C PRO A 84 -1.92 -5.94 -14.42
N PRO A 85 -0.65 -6.33 -14.62
CA PRO A 85 0.17 -6.90 -13.56
C PRO A 85 0.13 -6.01 -12.31
N TYR A 86 0.22 -6.62 -11.13
CA TYR A 86 0.15 -5.94 -9.83
C TYR A 86 1.13 -4.79 -9.63
N TRP A 87 2.20 -4.74 -10.44
CA TRP A 87 3.20 -3.68 -10.41
C TRP A 87 2.81 -2.43 -11.22
N MET A 88 1.71 -2.46 -11.99
CA MET A 88 1.32 -1.34 -12.87
C MET A 88 0.58 -0.25 -12.10
N TYR A 89 1.30 0.77 -11.69
CA TYR A 89 0.74 1.99 -11.11
C TYR A 89 0.63 3.08 -12.19
N TYR A 90 -0.55 3.25 -12.73
CA TYR A 90 -0.81 4.19 -13.82
C TYR A 90 -0.89 5.63 -13.36
N SER A 91 -0.32 6.56 -14.17
CA SER A 91 -0.56 8.00 -14.04
C SER A 91 -2.05 8.33 -14.21
N ALA A 92 -2.48 9.53 -13.78
CA ALA A 92 -3.89 9.95 -13.79
C ALA A 92 -4.52 9.86 -15.18
N ASP A 93 -3.76 10.16 -16.24
CA ASP A 93 -4.17 10.02 -17.66
C ASP A 93 -3.90 8.63 -18.24
N SER A 94 -3.35 7.72 -17.43
CA SER A 94 -2.93 6.38 -17.81
C SER A 94 -1.82 6.33 -18.88
N ALA A 95 -1.06 7.41 -19.06
CA ALA A 95 -0.01 7.50 -20.08
C ALA A 95 1.27 6.79 -19.67
N TYR A 96 1.56 6.70 -18.37
CA TYR A 96 2.78 6.11 -17.83
C TYR A 96 2.49 5.19 -16.64
N MET A 97 3.44 4.29 -16.36
CA MET A 97 3.42 3.36 -15.23
C MET A 97 4.74 3.45 -14.47
N LEU A 98 4.67 3.41 -13.13
CA LEU A 98 5.82 3.28 -12.24
C LEU A 98 5.99 1.82 -11.80
N TYR A 99 7.23 1.40 -11.60
CA TYR A 99 7.59 0.09 -11.08
C TYR A 99 9.01 0.10 -10.51
N ALA A 100 9.32 -0.89 -9.68
CA ALA A 100 10.67 -1.12 -9.20
C ALA A 100 11.35 -2.25 -9.99
N ARG A 101 12.67 -2.13 -10.16
CA ARG A 101 13.54 -3.15 -10.73
C ARG A 101 14.97 -2.98 -10.20
N HIS A 102 15.60 -4.06 -9.78
CA HIS A 102 16.95 -4.03 -9.19
C HIS A 102 17.08 -2.92 -8.13
N HIS A 103 16.13 -2.88 -7.19
CA HIS A 103 16.04 -1.91 -6.10
C HIS A 103 15.80 -0.45 -6.51
N ASN A 104 15.75 -0.16 -7.81
CA ASN A 104 15.57 1.19 -8.34
C ASN A 104 14.18 1.43 -8.89
N LEU A 105 13.81 2.70 -8.97
CA LEU A 105 12.54 3.16 -9.52
C LEU A 105 12.68 3.41 -11.02
N TYR A 106 11.68 2.96 -11.76
CA TYR A 106 11.57 3.09 -13.21
C TYR A 106 10.17 3.56 -13.60
N ALA A 107 10.09 4.17 -14.77
CA ALA A 107 8.84 4.44 -15.47
C ALA A 107 8.86 3.84 -16.88
N VAL A 108 7.67 3.54 -17.40
CA VAL A 108 7.47 3.07 -18.76
C VAL A 108 6.18 3.65 -19.34
N GLY A 109 6.18 3.98 -20.61
CA GLY A 109 5.00 4.46 -21.32
C GLY A 109 3.96 3.37 -21.54
N ASN A 110 2.70 3.77 -21.56
CA ASN A 110 1.58 2.88 -21.86
C ASN A 110 1.33 2.81 -23.37
N PRO A 111 1.59 1.66 -24.03
CA PRO A 111 1.39 1.53 -25.47
C PRO A 111 -0.09 1.69 -25.89
N ALA A 112 -1.04 1.38 -25.02
CA ALA A 112 -2.47 1.61 -25.27
C ALA A 112 -2.84 3.10 -25.36
N LYS A 113 -1.94 3.99 -24.89
CA LYS A 113 -2.02 5.46 -25.01
C LYS A 113 -1.05 6.02 -26.06
N GLY A 114 -0.48 5.18 -26.91
CA GLY A 114 0.47 5.60 -27.94
C GLY A 114 1.81 6.09 -27.40
N LYS A 115 2.17 5.74 -26.14
CA LYS A 115 3.45 6.11 -25.55
C LYS A 115 4.52 5.08 -25.86
N ASP A 116 5.77 5.54 -25.96
CA ASP A 116 6.94 4.69 -26.12
C ASP A 116 7.10 3.78 -24.89
N THR A 117 7.43 2.52 -25.14
CA THR A 117 7.67 1.51 -24.13
C THR A 117 9.12 1.42 -23.66
N THR A 118 9.96 2.35 -24.10
CA THR A 118 11.34 2.48 -23.58
C THR A 118 11.30 2.76 -22.09
N GLU A 119 12.05 1.97 -21.31
CA GLU A 119 12.13 2.13 -19.86
C GLU A 119 12.95 3.40 -19.52
N ILE A 120 12.44 4.17 -18.59
CA ILE A 120 13.08 5.36 -18.05
C ILE A 120 13.55 5.02 -16.64
N GLN A 121 14.85 4.93 -16.42
CA GLN A 121 15.41 4.76 -15.08
C GLN A 121 15.37 6.10 -14.34
N LEU A 122 14.76 6.11 -13.14
CA LEU A 122 14.54 7.30 -12.32
C LEU A 122 15.55 7.42 -11.17
N THR A 123 16.01 6.28 -10.64
CA THR A 123 17.05 6.22 -9.61
C THR A 123 18.09 5.17 -9.96
N ASN A 124 19.31 5.28 -9.41
CA ASN A 124 20.43 4.39 -9.72
C ASN A 124 21.27 3.98 -8.50
N ASP A 125 20.77 4.29 -7.30
CA ASP A 125 21.49 4.09 -6.04
C ASP A 125 20.84 3.01 -5.16
N GLY A 126 19.86 2.28 -5.70
CA GLY A 126 19.16 1.22 -4.98
C GLY A 126 20.04 -0.01 -4.78
N GLU A 127 19.94 -0.62 -3.60
CA GLU A 127 20.61 -1.86 -3.22
C GLU A 127 19.76 -2.63 -2.20
N LYS A 128 20.17 -3.82 -1.84
CA LYS A 128 19.48 -4.64 -0.84
C LYS A 128 19.30 -3.86 0.48
N TYR A 129 18.08 -3.86 1.01
CA TYR A 129 17.65 -3.10 2.18
C TYR A 129 17.67 -1.57 2.01
N TYR A 130 17.82 -1.11 0.78
CA TYR A 130 17.69 0.29 0.36
C TYR A 130 17.01 0.32 -1.00
N SER A 131 15.72 0.02 -1.00
CA SER A 131 15.00 -0.41 -2.18
C SER A 131 13.65 0.31 -2.32
N PHE A 132 13.20 0.49 -3.56
CA PHE A 132 11.82 0.87 -3.86
C PHE A 132 10.88 -0.32 -4.03
N ASN A 133 11.40 -1.55 -4.03
CA ASN A 133 10.55 -2.73 -4.10
C ASN A 133 9.79 -2.87 -2.77
N ARG A 134 8.50 -3.24 -2.86
CA ARG A 134 7.68 -3.59 -1.67
C ARG A 134 8.13 -4.89 -0.99
N GLU A 135 8.72 -5.79 -1.76
CA GLU A 135 9.17 -7.09 -1.29
C GLU A 135 10.69 -7.21 -1.50
N ASP A 136 11.34 -8.01 -0.69
CA ASP A 136 12.81 -8.20 -0.72
C ASP A 136 13.25 -9.09 -1.92
N GLU A 137 12.62 -8.88 -3.06
CA GLU A 137 12.85 -9.61 -4.31
C GLU A 137 13.81 -8.88 -5.26
N GLY A 138 14.58 -7.92 -4.73
CA GLY A 138 15.36 -6.98 -5.52
C GLY A 138 16.44 -7.57 -6.41
N GLU A 139 16.81 -8.83 -6.20
CA GLU A 139 17.78 -9.54 -7.05
C GLU A 139 17.11 -10.24 -8.25
N MET A 140 15.77 -10.28 -8.30
CA MET A 140 15.06 -10.98 -9.35
C MET A 140 14.92 -10.13 -10.61
N GLU A 141 15.04 -10.78 -11.75
CA GLU A 141 14.73 -10.16 -13.04
C GLU A 141 13.22 -9.91 -13.14
N GLY A 142 12.82 -8.70 -13.49
CA GLY A 142 11.41 -8.38 -13.69
C GLY A 142 11.01 -6.98 -13.24
N ARG A 143 9.71 -6.73 -13.28
CA ARG A 143 9.07 -5.51 -12.81
C ARG A 143 8.27 -5.82 -11.56
N PHE A 144 8.48 -5.04 -10.51
CA PHE A 144 7.88 -5.24 -9.19
C PHE A 144 7.06 -4.02 -8.79
N GLY A 145 6.10 -4.21 -7.87
CA GLY A 145 5.41 -3.13 -7.22
C GLY A 145 6.38 -2.24 -6.44
N CYS A 146 6.11 -0.95 -6.39
CA CYS A 146 6.94 0.03 -5.71
C CYS A 146 6.10 0.91 -4.78
N GLU A 147 6.75 1.48 -3.76
CA GLU A 147 6.17 2.52 -2.91
C GLU A 147 6.28 3.89 -3.58
N ALA A 148 5.69 3.99 -4.78
CA ALA A 148 5.64 5.21 -5.55
C ALA A 148 4.23 5.48 -6.07
N TYR A 149 3.80 6.73 -6.00
CA TYR A 149 2.43 7.14 -6.25
C TYR A 149 2.38 8.38 -7.13
N TRP A 150 1.52 8.35 -8.13
CA TRP A 150 1.29 9.51 -9.00
C TRP A 150 0.54 10.61 -8.26
N LEU A 151 0.95 11.86 -8.51
CA LEU A 151 0.14 13.00 -8.16
C LEU A 151 -1.06 13.11 -9.09
N LYS A 152 -2.12 13.80 -8.65
CA LYS A 152 -3.40 13.82 -9.37
C LYS A 152 -3.37 14.56 -10.71
N LYS A 153 -2.34 15.36 -10.97
CA LYS A 153 -2.21 16.13 -12.20
C LYS A 153 -0.79 16.07 -12.76
N GLY A 154 -0.67 15.98 -14.10
CA GLY A 154 0.61 15.85 -14.81
C GLY A 154 1.25 14.47 -14.60
N HIS A 155 2.55 14.39 -14.82
CA HIS A 155 3.32 13.17 -14.67
C HIS A 155 4.32 13.25 -13.51
N ARG A 156 3.93 13.99 -12.46
CA ARG A 156 4.66 14.03 -11.19
C ARG A 156 4.24 12.87 -10.29
N PHE A 157 5.19 12.39 -9.52
CA PHE A 157 5.00 11.32 -8.56
C PHE A 157 5.79 11.61 -7.28
N TYR A 158 5.40 10.94 -6.21
CA TYR A 158 6.23 10.84 -5.01
C TYR A 158 6.50 9.38 -4.70
N ALA A 159 7.61 9.11 -4.05
CA ALA A 159 7.96 7.77 -3.60
C ALA A 159 8.67 7.83 -2.26
N ILE A 160 8.44 6.81 -1.45
CA ILE A 160 9.18 6.60 -0.21
C ILE A 160 10.10 5.41 -0.38
N ARG A 161 11.28 5.50 0.22
CA ARG A 161 12.24 4.42 0.31
C ARG A 161 12.68 4.24 1.75
N GLU A 162 12.74 2.99 2.16
CA GLU A 162 13.28 2.59 3.44
C GLU A 162 14.77 2.28 3.32
N ASP A 163 15.56 2.77 4.26
CA ASP A 163 16.95 2.38 4.45
C ASP A 163 17.10 1.53 5.71
N ALA A 164 17.08 0.23 5.52
CA ALA A 164 17.26 -0.75 6.59
C ALA A 164 18.67 -1.37 6.61
N ARG A 165 19.66 -0.83 5.86
CA ARG A 165 21.00 -1.40 5.74
C ARG A 165 21.69 -1.54 7.09
N LYS A 166 21.48 -0.61 8.01
CA LYS A 166 22.09 -0.61 9.36
C LYS A 166 21.26 -1.30 10.42
N VAL A 167 20.03 -1.70 10.11
CA VAL A 167 19.15 -2.42 11.04
C VAL A 167 19.71 -3.81 11.28
N GLU A 168 19.61 -4.30 12.52
CA GLU A 168 20.08 -5.64 12.88
C GLU A 168 19.17 -6.72 12.27
N GLU A 169 19.71 -7.94 12.16
CA GLU A 169 19.01 -9.07 11.58
C GLU A 169 18.45 -9.99 12.66
N LEU A 170 17.21 -10.43 12.49
CA LEU A 170 16.66 -11.58 13.18
C LEU A 170 16.74 -12.83 12.32
N TRP A 171 16.76 -13.97 12.98
CA TRP A 171 16.92 -15.27 12.36
C TRP A 171 15.65 -16.09 12.50
N LEU A 172 15.24 -16.71 11.42
CA LEU A 172 14.14 -17.65 11.37
C LEU A 172 14.61 -18.97 10.77
N ILE A 173 14.29 -20.08 11.41
CA ILE A 173 14.56 -21.40 10.85
C ILE A 173 13.28 -21.88 10.15
N ASP A 174 13.33 -21.97 8.82
CA ASP A 174 12.30 -22.63 8.02
C ASP A 174 12.47 -24.15 8.18
N ALA A 175 11.84 -24.70 9.19
CA ALA A 175 11.93 -26.12 9.55
C ALA A 175 11.24 -27.04 8.50
N LEU A 176 10.35 -26.48 7.66
CA LEU A 176 9.62 -27.24 6.62
C LEU A 176 10.30 -27.16 5.25
N ALA A 177 11.40 -26.43 5.13
CA ALA A 177 12.12 -26.36 3.87
C ALA A 177 12.67 -27.71 3.44
N ASN A 178 12.50 -28.05 2.16
CA ASN A 178 12.96 -29.31 1.57
C ASN A 178 14.23 -29.06 0.72
N PRO A 179 15.27 -29.90 0.78
CA PRO A 179 15.38 -31.18 1.52
C PRO A 179 15.83 -31.07 2.99
N ARG A 180 16.13 -29.86 3.48
CA ARG A 180 16.58 -29.63 4.85
C ARG A 180 16.10 -28.29 5.37
N PRO A 181 15.97 -28.08 6.68
CA PRO A 181 15.72 -26.78 7.27
C PRO A 181 16.68 -25.71 6.74
N LYS A 182 16.17 -24.51 6.50
CA LYS A 182 16.95 -23.37 6.02
C LYS A 182 16.88 -22.23 7.02
N LEU A 183 18.02 -21.56 7.20
CA LEU A 183 18.06 -20.29 7.91
C LEU A 183 17.55 -19.19 6.98
N LYS A 184 16.64 -18.37 7.48
CA LYS A 184 16.21 -17.11 6.87
C LYS A 184 16.58 -15.99 7.80
N THR A 185 17.11 -14.90 7.27
CA THR A 185 17.37 -13.66 8.01
C THR A 185 16.51 -12.55 7.45
N TYR A 186 16.11 -11.63 8.30
CA TYR A 186 15.37 -10.43 7.90
C TYR A 186 15.69 -9.28 8.83
N LYS A 187 15.61 -8.06 8.33
CA LYS A 187 15.80 -6.85 9.13
C LYS A 187 14.62 -6.65 10.05
N ALA A 188 14.89 -6.41 11.33
CA ALA A 188 13.83 -6.12 12.30
C ALA A 188 14.32 -5.17 13.38
N GLU A 189 13.47 -4.23 13.72
CA GLU A 189 13.71 -3.27 14.79
C GLU A 189 13.18 -3.81 16.11
N LEU A 190 14.01 -3.73 17.15
CA LEU A 190 13.62 -4.05 18.51
C LEU A 190 13.64 -2.80 19.39
N ALA A 191 12.90 -2.85 20.49
CA ALA A 191 12.94 -1.78 21.48
C ALA A 191 14.36 -1.61 22.03
N GLY A 192 14.88 -0.38 21.98
CA GLY A 192 16.24 -0.07 22.42
C GLY A 192 17.32 -0.16 21.35
N ASP A 193 17.02 -0.63 20.14
CA ASP A 193 17.99 -0.68 19.06
C ASP A 193 18.50 0.73 18.71
N LYS A 194 19.81 0.81 18.46
CA LYS A 194 20.48 2.05 18.07
C LYS A 194 20.22 2.43 16.62
N ASN A 195 20.09 1.44 15.77
CA ASN A 195 19.87 1.60 14.34
C ASN A 195 18.46 1.08 13.99
N VAL A 196 17.68 1.94 13.37
CA VAL A 196 16.32 1.67 12.94
C VAL A 196 16.17 2.08 11.48
N ILE A 197 15.09 1.67 10.83
CA ILE A 197 14.77 2.05 9.47
C ILE A 197 14.75 3.58 9.36
N GLN A 198 15.38 4.08 8.32
CA GLN A 198 15.34 5.48 7.95
C GLN A 198 14.52 5.65 6.68
N TYR A 199 13.82 6.77 6.54
CA TYR A 199 12.93 7.03 5.42
C TYR A 199 13.45 8.15 4.55
N GLU A 200 13.37 7.97 3.23
CA GLU A 200 13.63 9.01 2.24
C GLU A 200 12.38 9.26 1.42
N LEU A 201 11.98 10.53 1.30
CA LEU A 201 10.95 10.97 0.37
C LEU A 201 11.60 11.53 -0.87
N ILE A 202 11.17 11.07 -2.04
CA ILE A 202 11.52 11.68 -3.31
C ILE A 202 10.27 12.20 -4.02
N ILE A 203 10.44 13.25 -4.79
CA ILE A 203 9.45 13.75 -5.76
C ILE A 203 10.12 13.75 -7.12
N GLY A 204 9.44 13.20 -8.11
CA GLY A 204 9.90 13.15 -9.49
C GLY A 204 8.87 13.73 -10.45
N ASP A 205 9.38 14.19 -11.60
CA ASP A 205 8.58 14.67 -12.71
C ASP A 205 9.11 14.03 -13.99
N LEU A 206 8.27 13.23 -14.67
CA LEU A 206 8.69 12.55 -15.90
C LEU A 206 8.83 13.50 -17.09
N ASP A 207 8.12 14.62 -17.08
CA ASP A 207 8.17 15.58 -18.20
C ASP A 207 9.51 16.31 -18.22
N THR A 208 10.07 16.62 -17.04
CA THR A 208 11.41 17.21 -16.89
C THR A 208 12.50 16.18 -16.69
N LYS A 209 12.16 14.95 -16.34
CA LYS A 209 13.06 13.85 -15.91
C LYS A 209 13.87 14.17 -14.65
N GLU A 210 13.38 15.09 -13.85
CA GLU A 210 13.98 15.45 -12.57
C GLU A 210 13.45 14.56 -11.45
N VAL A 211 14.35 14.12 -10.58
CA VAL A 211 14.03 13.43 -9.32
C VAL A 211 14.83 14.09 -8.22
N ARG A 212 14.16 14.54 -7.19
CA ARG A 212 14.79 15.20 -6.03
C ARG A 212 14.41 14.52 -4.72
N LYS A 213 15.37 14.47 -3.81
CA LYS A 213 15.11 14.10 -2.41
C LYS A 213 14.54 15.29 -1.66
N ILE A 214 13.55 15.03 -0.82
CA ILE A 214 12.90 16.04 0.02
C ILE A 214 13.42 15.86 1.43
N ASP A 215 13.84 16.93 2.07
CA ASP A 215 14.23 16.90 3.48
C ASP A 215 13.01 16.79 4.37
N ILE A 216 12.71 15.57 4.77
CA ILE A 216 11.63 15.25 5.73
C ILE A 216 12.14 15.04 7.15
N SER A 217 13.43 15.23 7.38
CA SER A 217 14.06 14.99 8.68
C SER A 217 13.56 15.99 9.74
N ARG A 218 13.20 15.46 10.90
CA ARG A 218 12.89 16.24 12.11
C ARG A 218 13.57 15.60 13.30
N TRP A 219 13.37 14.31 13.45
CA TRP A 219 14.03 13.49 14.47
C TRP A 219 14.95 12.50 13.79
N LYS A 220 15.97 12.05 14.52
CA LYS A 220 16.87 11.02 14.00
C LYS A 220 16.11 9.77 13.60
N ASP A 221 15.19 9.33 14.45
CA ASP A 221 14.37 8.13 14.28
C ASP A 221 12.90 8.55 14.23
N GLN A 222 12.26 8.35 13.10
CA GLN A 222 10.89 8.77 12.83
C GLN A 222 10.19 7.82 11.86
N TYR A 223 8.87 7.78 11.92
CA TYR A 223 7.99 7.11 10.95
C TYR A 223 7.29 8.13 10.08
N ILE A 224 6.93 7.73 8.87
CA ILE A 224 6.29 8.60 7.87
C ILE A 224 5.05 7.94 7.32
N ASP A 225 3.92 8.64 7.37
CA ASP A 225 2.66 8.25 6.74
C ASP A 225 2.19 9.31 5.75
N PHE A 226 1.82 8.89 4.54
CA PHE A 226 1.21 9.80 3.58
C PHE A 226 -0.29 9.92 3.84
N LEU A 227 -0.78 11.15 3.79
CA LEU A 227 -2.15 11.48 4.17
C LEU A 227 -3.00 11.88 2.97
N TYR A 228 -2.53 12.79 2.14
CA TYR A 228 -3.34 13.40 1.09
C TYR A 228 -2.49 14.06 0.00
N THR A 229 -3.07 14.17 -1.20
CA THR A 229 -2.52 14.99 -2.30
C THR A 229 -3.61 15.91 -2.84
N SER A 230 -3.29 17.18 -3.08
CA SER A 230 -4.23 18.13 -3.69
C SER A 230 -4.56 17.75 -5.14
N ASN A 231 -5.72 18.22 -5.63
CA ASN A 231 -6.18 17.91 -7.00
C ASN A 231 -5.31 18.54 -8.09
N ASP A 232 -4.67 19.67 -7.77
CA ASP A 232 -3.72 20.33 -8.66
C ASP A 232 -2.34 19.64 -8.69
N GLY A 233 -2.10 18.67 -7.77
CA GLY A 233 -0.84 17.96 -7.65
C GLY A 233 0.31 18.82 -7.08
N LEU A 234 0.02 20.00 -6.53
CA LEU A 234 1.05 20.91 -6.02
C LEU A 234 1.37 20.70 -4.56
N ARG A 235 0.52 20.00 -3.82
CA ARG A 235 0.67 19.80 -2.39
C ARG A 235 0.56 18.32 -2.05
N LEU A 236 1.57 17.81 -1.34
CA LEU A 236 1.59 16.48 -0.74
C LEU A 236 1.61 16.65 0.78
N TYR A 237 0.71 15.97 1.47
CA TYR A 237 0.59 16.01 2.92
C TYR A 237 1.06 14.69 3.50
N PHE A 238 1.90 14.76 4.52
CA PHE A 238 2.38 13.61 5.26
C PHE A 238 2.40 13.90 6.76
N GLN A 239 2.36 12.83 7.53
CA GLN A 239 2.56 12.87 8.96
C GLN A 239 3.89 12.21 9.28
N ARG A 240 4.63 12.77 10.23
CA ARG A 240 5.81 12.15 10.79
C ARG A 240 5.66 12.00 12.30
N TYR A 241 6.09 10.87 12.80
CA TYR A 241 6.06 10.52 14.22
C TYR A 241 7.46 10.27 14.71
N LYS A 242 7.76 10.82 15.87
CA LYS A 242 8.97 10.46 16.60
C LYS A 242 8.89 8.99 17.05
N ARG A 243 9.99 8.26 17.01
CA ARG A 243 10.04 6.84 17.40
C ARG A 243 9.47 6.55 18.79
N THR A 244 9.57 7.52 19.71
CA THR A 244 9.04 7.42 21.07
C THR A 244 7.53 7.63 21.16
N TRP A 245 6.87 7.97 20.06
CA TRP A 245 5.43 8.22 19.97
C TRP A 245 4.91 9.34 20.84
N ASP A 246 5.80 10.22 21.34
CA ASP A 246 5.43 11.36 22.18
C ASP A 246 5.32 12.68 21.41
N GLU A 247 5.75 12.70 20.14
CA GLU A 247 5.66 13.85 19.25
C GLU A 247 5.24 13.45 17.84
N THR A 248 4.45 14.31 17.19
CA THR A 248 4.02 14.15 15.80
C THR A 248 3.90 15.49 15.10
N GLU A 249 4.08 15.49 13.79
CA GLU A 249 3.85 16.63 12.94
C GLU A 249 3.06 16.27 11.69
N ILE A 250 2.08 17.10 11.33
CA ILE A 250 1.44 17.07 10.02
C ILE A 250 2.13 18.13 9.16
N CYS A 251 2.69 17.71 8.04
CA CYS A 251 3.49 18.51 7.15
C CYS A 251 2.88 18.59 5.76
N MET A 252 3.18 19.66 5.05
CA MET A 252 2.88 19.83 3.63
C MET A 252 4.18 20.01 2.85
N VAL A 253 4.32 19.31 1.75
CA VAL A 253 5.38 19.54 0.76
C VAL A 253 4.80 20.28 -0.43
N ASN A 254 5.45 21.37 -0.84
CA ASN A 254 5.25 21.94 -2.17
C ASN A 254 5.98 21.04 -3.19
N THR A 255 5.23 20.38 -4.07
CA THR A 255 5.80 19.39 -4.98
C THR A 255 6.66 20.00 -6.09
N GLU A 256 6.56 21.30 -6.33
CA GLU A 256 7.39 22.00 -7.31
C GLU A 256 8.73 22.47 -6.72
N THR A 257 8.68 23.06 -5.51
CA THR A 257 9.90 23.59 -4.90
C THR A 257 10.60 22.57 -3.99
N GLY A 258 9.87 21.61 -3.43
CA GLY A 258 10.34 20.65 -2.45
C GLY A 258 10.33 21.20 -1.01
N ASP A 259 9.82 22.42 -0.82
CA ASP A 259 9.75 23.02 0.51
C ASP A 259 8.77 22.28 1.41
N VAL A 260 9.21 22.02 2.63
CA VAL A 260 8.40 21.37 3.68
C VAL A 260 7.95 22.39 4.69
N LYS A 261 6.64 22.46 4.92
CA LYS A 261 6.03 23.31 5.94
C LYS A 261 5.35 22.45 6.99
N VAL A 262 5.67 22.64 8.26
CA VAL A 262 4.92 22.06 9.39
C VAL A 262 3.62 22.83 9.54
N LEU A 263 2.51 22.13 9.54
CA LEU A 263 1.17 22.68 9.70
C LEU A 263 0.64 22.51 11.11
N ILE A 264 0.86 21.33 11.68
CA ILE A 264 0.42 20.96 13.02
C ILE A 264 1.58 20.23 13.68
N HIS A 265 1.85 20.59 14.93
CA HIS A 265 2.76 19.91 15.83
C HIS A 265 2.03 19.57 17.11
N GLU A 266 2.14 18.34 17.56
CA GLU A 266 1.60 17.89 18.84
C GLU A 266 2.65 17.11 19.62
N GLU A 267 2.64 17.32 20.92
CA GLU A 267 3.45 16.62 21.90
C GLU A 267 2.57 16.25 23.10
N ASP A 268 2.67 15.02 23.59
CA ASP A 268 2.05 14.61 24.86
C ASP A 268 2.87 13.49 25.53
N LYS A 269 2.75 13.38 26.84
CA LYS A 269 3.46 12.41 27.68
C LYS A 269 2.46 11.47 28.36
N PRO A 270 2.78 10.18 28.45
CA PRO A 270 4.02 9.53 28.01
C PRO A 270 4.08 9.23 26.50
N TYR A 271 2.95 9.24 25.80
CA TYR A 271 2.82 9.00 24.36
C TYR A 271 1.50 9.57 23.85
N LEU A 272 1.42 9.79 22.57
CA LEU A 272 0.20 10.15 21.84
C LEU A 272 -0.49 8.87 21.33
N ASP A 273 -1.80 8.73 21.55
CA ASP A 273 -2.58 7.61 20.99
C ASP A 273 -2.91 7.85 19.53
N TYR A 274 -2.03 7.37 18.62
CA TYR A 274 -2.21 7.53 17.19
C TYR A 274 -3.42 6.77 16.62
N GLN A 275 -3.91 5.71 17.28
CA GLN A 275 -5.10 4.96 16.83
C GLN A 275 -6.39 5.76 16.99
N MET A 276 -6.39 6.69 17.90
CA MET A 276 -7.52 7.57 18.17
C MET A 276 -7.56 8.80 17.26
N ARG A 277 -6.57 8.99 16.38
CA ARG A 277 -6.46 10.16 15.52
C ARG A 277 -7.26 10.00 14.25
N ALA A 278 -8.19 10.91 14.02
CA ALA A 278 -8.86 11.09 12.74
C ALA A 278 -8.31 12.35 12.08
N ILE A 279 -7.86 12.24 10.84
CA ILE A 279 -7.38 13.36 10.03
C ILE A 279 -8.19 13.37 8.73
N HIS A 280 -8.86 14.49 8.47
CA HIS A 280 -9.64 14.68 7.27
C HIS A 280 -9.21 15.97 6.58
N PHE A 281 -8.97 15.88 5.28
CA PHE A 281 -8.67 17.03 4.44
C PHE A 281 -9.94 17.55 3.79
N LEU A 282 -10.21 18.85 3.92
CA LEU A 282 -11.36 19.54 3.37
C LEU A 282 -10.90 20.60 2.37
N ASN A 283 -11.79 21.00 1.46
CA ASN A 283 -11.52 22.06 0.48
C ASN A 283 -10.19 21.86 -0.27
N ASP A 284 -9.98 20.63 -0.77
CA ASP A 284 -8.77 20.23 -1.49
C ASP A 284 -7.48 20.45 -0.69
N GLY A 285 -7.51 20.12 0.60
CA GLY A 285 -6.37 20.25 1.50
C GLY A 285 -6.15 21.66 2.06
N ASN A 286 -7.01 22.65 1.76
CA ASN A 286 -6.90 23.98 2.35
C ASN A 286 -7.33 24.03 3.82
N GLU A 287 -8.04 23.02 4.27
CA GLU A 287 -8.48 22.86 5.65
C GLU A 287 -8.20 21.44 6.12
N ILE A 288 -7.81 21.30 7.38
CA ILE A 288 -7.60 20.01 8.05
C ILE A 288 -8.54 19.95 9.25
N LEU A 289 -9.31 18.90 9.31
CA LEU A 289 -10.05 18.50 10.50
C LEU A 289 -9.29 17.36 11.16
N PHE A 290 -8.82 17.54 12.37
CA PHE A 290 -8.08 16.50 13.08
C PHE A 290 -8.50 16.45 14.56
N ARG A 291 -8.27 15.27 15.15
CA ARG A 291 -8.49 15.02 16.55
C ARG A 291 -7.19 15.22 17.31
N SER A 292 -7.19 16.11 18.30
CA SER A 292 -6.05 16.42 19.16
C SER A 292 -6.23 15.84 20.55
N GLU A 293 -5.17 15.29 21.13
CA GLU A 293 -5.18 14.72 22.49
C GLU A 293 -4.63 15.63 23.58
N PRO A 294 -3.69 16.58 23.34
CA PRO A 294 -2.94 17.24 24.41
C PRO A 294 -3.76 18.02 25.44
N VAL A 295 -5.05 18.17 25.23
CA VAL A 295 -5.92 18.98 26.11
C VAL A 295 -6.84 18.12 26.99
N GLY A 296 -6.68 16.81 26.97
CA GLY A 296 -7.45 15.89 27.84
C GLY A 296 -8.86 15.58 27.36
N ASP A 297 -9.40 16.34 26.42
CA ASP A 297 -10.68 16.11 25.76
C ASP A 297 -10.50 16.00 24.26
N ILE A 298 -11.41 15.23 23.61
CA ILE A 298 -11.39 15.07 22.17
C ILE A 298 -11.77 16.39 21.49
N ILE A 299 -10.79 17.16 21.08
CA ILE A 299 -10.99 18.41 20.37
C ILE A 299 -10.81 18.18 18.88
N ILE A 300 -11.80 18.58 18.10
CA ILE A 300 -11.70 18.63 16.66
C ILE A 300 -11.25 20.04 16.28
N CYS A 301 -10.02 20.18 15.84
CA CYS A 301 -9.49 21.48 15.40
C CYS A 301 -9.59 21.58 13.87
N MET A 302 -10.07 22.73 13.41
CA MET A 302 -10.02 23.09 11.98
C MET A 302 -8.89 24.10 11.80
N THR A 303 -7.92 23.77 10.98
CA THR A 303 -6.83 24.67 10.64
C THR A 303 -7.01 25.17 9.21
N ARG A 304 -7.27 26.45 9.04
CA ARG A 304 -7.28 27.09 7.72
C ARG A 304 -5.84 27.37 7.32
N MET A 305 -5.37 26.73 6.25
CA MET A 305 -4.04 26.99 5.71
C MET A 305 -4.12 28.25 4.86
N GLY A 306 -3.56 29.35 5.38
CA GLY A 306 -3.35 30.54 4.58
C GLY A 306 -2.36 30.20 3.45
N ILE A 307 -2.78 30.48 2.22
CA ILE A 307 -1.96 30.44 1.01
C ILE A 307 -0.94 31.57 1.07
#